data_d14c4154ada5325f0a1183f4423a2cff
#
_entry.id   d14c4154ada5325f0a1183f4423a2cff
#
_cell.length_a   1.000
_cell.length_b   1.000
_cell.length_c   1.000
_cell.angle_alpha   90.00
_cell.angle_beta   90.00
_cell.angle_gamma   90.00
#
_symmetry.space_group_name_H-M   'P 1'
#
loop_
_entity.id
_entity.type
_entity.pdbx_description
1 polymer ?
#
loop_
_entity_poly.entity_id
_entity_poly.type
_entity_poly.pdbx_seq_one_letter_code
_entity_poly.pdbx_strand_id
1 'polypeptide(L)'
;MNRVSGAAQAPGTVDADSSRGWARTAGPAPALDFVLIRKLAEDLSPDAALRFLSDYLGMLPGRWTRILLALEDDDTEVALDALVSLRITSSMTGALEAEGHCRQLESFVHAGWFAKARTEASELGPKLERLFCAAPDLLKQARNSLGTVSVR
;
A
#
# COMPACT_ATOMS: atom_id res chain seq x y z
N MET A 1 -1.87 29.63 3.30
CA MET A 1 -1.58 29.28 3.90
C MET A 1 -1.28 28.67 4.26
N ASN A 2 -1.42 28.44 3.94
CA ASN A 2 -1.14 27.94 4.51
C ASN A 2 -0.80 27.37 4.70
N ARG A 3 -0.61 27.00 4.65
CA ARG A 3 -0.45 26.44 5.13
C ARG A 3 -0.27 26.32 5.80
N VAL A 4 -0.49 26.45 5.60
CA VAL A 4 -0.38 26.41 6.43
C VAL A 4 -0.42 26.31 6.94
N SER A 5 -0.55 26.42 7.02
CA SER A 5 -0.59 26.30 7.76
C SER A 5 -0.58 25.95 8.30
N GLY A 6 -0.59 25.77 8.55
CA GLY A 6 -0.46 25.34 9.25
C GLY A 6 -0.43 24.84 9.76
N ALA A 7 -0.37 24.88 9.93
CA ALA A 7 -0.16 24.43 10.64
C ALA A 7 0.06 23.66 11.36
N ALA A 8 0.07 23.84 11.99
CA ALA A 8 0.67 23.21 13.00
C ALA A 8 0.72 22.04 13.03
N GLN A 9 1.68 21.67 13.19
CA GLN A 9 1.46 20.52 12.76
C GLN A 9 1.89 19.43 13.58
N ALA A 10 0.96 18.73 14.03
CA ALA A 10 1.10 17.48 14.70
C ALA A 10 1.58 16.45 13.70
N PRO A 11 2.19 15.37 14.17
CA PRO A 11 2.65 14.31 13.25
C PRO A 11 1.56 13.77 12.35
N GLY A 12 0.34 13.67 12.85
CA GLY A 12 -0.76 13.18 12.04
C GLY A 12 -1.08 14.07 10.86
N THR A 13 -0.64 15.32 10.90
CA THR A 13 -0.93 16.25 9.83
C THR A 13 -0.25 15.84 8.52
N VAL A 14 0.96 15.30 8.62
CA VAL A 14 1.68 14.85 7.44
C VAL A 14 0.93 13.69 6.78
N ASP A 15 0.50 12.74 7.58
CA ASP A 15 -0.26 11.61 7.07
C ASP A 15 -1.59 12.04 6.49
N ALA A 16 -2.26 13.00 7.15
CA ALA A 16 -3.53 13.51 6.66
C ALA A 16 -3.37 14.20 5.31
N ASP A 17 -2.28 14.93 5.11
CA ASP A 17 -2.03 15.57 3.83
C ASP A 17 -1.83 14.55 2.73
N SER A 18 -1.08 13.50 2.99
CA SER A 18 -0.89 12.42 2.03
C SER A 18 -2.21 11.77 1.67
N SER A 19 -3.05 11.50 2.69
CA SER A 19 -4.35 10.88 2.48
C SER A 19 -5.27 11.77 1.66
N ARG A 20 -5.25 13.07 1.90
CA ARG A 20 -6.10 13.99 1.16
C ARG A 20 -5.76 14.01 -0.31
N GLY A 21 -4.48 13.98 -0.65
CA GLY A 21 -4.07 13.91 -2.05
C GLY A 21 -4.56 12.65 -2.71
N TRP A 22 -4.50 11.55 -1.98
CA TRP A 22 -4.94 10.27 -2.52
C TRP A 22 -6.44 10.19 -2.71
N ALA A 23 -7.20 10.89 -1.90
CA ALA A 23 -8.66 10.84 -2.01
C ALA A 23 -9.19 11.36 -3.34
N ARG A 24 -8.35 11.99 -4.14
CA ARG A 24 -8.77 12.55 -5.43
C ARG A 24 -8.56 11.62 -6.61
N THR A 25 -7.86 10.51 -6.41
CA THR A 25 -7.54 9.63 -7.53
C THR A 25 -8.80 8.90 -8.00
N ALA A 26 -9.06 9.00 -9.29
CA ALA A 26 -10.22 8.36 -9.90
C ALA A 26 -9.81 7.04 -10.53
N GLY A 27 -10.78 6.18 -10.72
CA GLY A 27 -10.57 4.92 -11.40
C GLY A 27 -10.73 3.73 -10.48
N PRO A 28 -10.85 2.53 -11.05
CA PRO A 28 -11.02 1.32 -10.25
C PRO A 28 -9.73 0.92 -9.55
N ALA A 29 -9.87 0.35 -8.36
CA ALA A 29 -8.73 -0.20 -7.65
C ALA A 29 -8.24 -1.47 -8.35
N PRO A 30 -6.94 -1.78 -8.26
CA PRO A 30 -6.46 -3.09 -8.69
C PRO A 30 -7.17 -4.19 -7.91
N ALA A 31 -7.37 -5.33 -8.54
CA ALA A 31 -8.05 -6.44 -7.89
C ALA A 31 -7.18 -7.04 -6.79
N LEU A 32 -7.83 -7.44 -5.70
CA LEU A 32 -7.17 -8.24 -4.66
C LEU A 32 -7.50 -9.71 -4.92
N ASP A 33 -6.53 -10.57 -4.65
CA ASP A 33 -6.76 -12.01 -4.74
C ASP A 33 -7.25 -12.51 -3.38
N PHE A 34 -8.56 -12.66 -3.23
CA PHE A 34 -9.13 -13.03 -1.95
C PHE A 34 -8.82 -14.47 -1.54
N VAL A 35 -8.30 -15.30 -2.46
CA VAL A 35 -7.78 -16.61 -2.09
C VAL A 35 -6.66 -16.46 -1.06
N LEU A 36 -5.80 -15.47 -1.24
CA LEU A 36 -4.70 -15.22 -0.31
C LEU A 36 -5.19 -14.69 1.03
N ILE A 37 -6.25 -13.87 1.01
CA ILE A 37 -6.87 -13.41 2.25
C ILE A 37 -7.46 -14.60 3.01
N ARG A 38 -8.12 -15.52 2.31
CA ARG A 38 -8.69 -16.71 2.96
C ARG A 38 -7.59 -17.60 3.54
N LYS A 39 -6.47 -17.71 2.81
CA LYS A 39 -5.34 -18.46 3.32
C LYS A 39 -4.78 -17.84 4.59
N LEU A 40 -4.68 -16.52 4.60
CA LEU A 40 -4.23 -15.80 5.79
C LEU A 40 -5.19 -16.05 6.97
N ALA A 41 -6.50 -16.07 6.68
CA ALA A 41 -7.49 -16.34 7.72
C ALA A 41 -7.37 -17.76 8.25
N GLU A 42 -7.03 -18.72 7.40
CA GLU A 42 -6.80 -20.10 7.84
C GLU A 42 -5.59 -20.20 8.75
N ASP A 43 -4.53 -19.45 8.41
CA ASP A 43 -3.29 -19.49 9.19
C ASP A 43 -3.42 -18.75 10.52
N LEU A 44 -4.21 -17.70 10.57
CA LEU A 44 -4.36 -16.87 11.76
C LEU A 44 -5.77 -16.98 12.32
N SER A 45 -6.70 -16.24 11.76
CA SER A 45 -8.14 -16.25 12.06
C SER A 45 -8.78 -15.28 11.09
N PRO A 46 -10.10 -15.37 10.85
CA PRO A 46 -10.78 -14.38 10.01
C PRO A 46 -10.65 -12.96 10.54
N ASP A 47 -10.78 -12.75 11.85
CA ASP A 47 -10.65 -11.40 12.41
C ASP A 47 -9.24 -10.86 12.24
N ALA A 48 -8.22 -11.70 12.45
CA ALA A 48 -6.85 -11.28 12.30
C ALA A 48 -6.52 -10.94 10.84
N ALA A 49 -7.05 -11.74 9.91
CA ALA A 49 -6.84 -11.48 8.48
C ALA A 49 -7.46 -10.15 8.06
N LEU A 50 -8.69 -9.88 8.53
CA LEU A 50 -9.35 -8.61 8.21
C LEU A 50 -8.60 -7.43 8.81
N ARG A 51 -8.10 -7.58 10.04
CA ARG A 51 -7.33 -6.53 10.66
C ARG A 51 -6.03 -6.28 9.91
N PHE A 52 -5.38 -7.35 9.46
CA PHE A 52 -4.16 -7.23 8.67
C PHE A 52 -4.42 -6.47 7.37
N LEU A 53 -5.51 -6.81 6.67
CA LEU A 53 -5.88 -6.13 5.44
C LEU A 53 -6.20 -4.65 5.71
N SER A 54 -6.95 -4.39 6.77
CA SER A 54 -7.29 -3.02 7.14
C SER A 54 -6.03 -2.18 7.42
N ASP A 55 -5.10 -2.76 8.18
CA ASP A 55 -3.84 -2.08 8.48
C ASP A 55 -3.01 -1.85 7.22
N TYR A 56 -2.94 -2.86 6.36
CA TYR A 56 -2.22 -2.74 5.09
C TYR A 56 -2.75 -1.55 4.28
N LEU A 57 -4.07 -1.51 4.09
CA LEU A 57 -4.68 -0.45 3.27
C LEU A 57 -4.49 0.92 3.92
N GLY A 58 -4.64 1.00 5.23
CA GLY A 58 -4.52 2.28 5.94
C GLY A 58 -3.11 2.82 5.99
N MET A 59 -2.12 1.95 5.86
CA MET A 59 -0.73 2.38 5.93
C MET A 59 -0.13 2.74 4.57
N LEU A 60 -0.89 2.56 3.49
CA LEU A 60 -0.34 2.78 2.15
C LEU A 60 0.19 4.20 1.93
N PRO A 61 -0.52 5.26 2.35
CA PRO A 61 0.02 6.61 2.09
C PRO A 61 1.38 6.84 2.75
N GLY A 62 1.50 6.45 4.03
CA GLY A 62 2.76 6.64 4.74
C GLY A 62 3.89 5.80 4.19
N ARG A 63 3.59 4.55 3.85
CA ARG A 63 4.59 3.67 3.27
C ARG A 63 5.06 4.20 1.91
N TRP A 64 4.13 4.70 1.12
CA TRP A 64 4.46 5.24 -0.19
C TRP A 64 5.35 6.48 -0.08
N THR A 65 5.02 7.38 0.84
CA THR A 65 5.82 8.57 1.09
C THR A 65 7.26 8.19 1.43
N ARG A 66 7.43 7.17 2.27
CA ARG A 66 8.76 6.72 2.67
C ARG A 66 9.56 6.22 1.46
N ILE A 67 8.90 5.46 0.58
CA ILE A 67 9.55 4.97 -0.63
C ILE A 67 9.98 6.12 -1.53
N LEU A 68 9.08 7.08 -1.76
CA LEU A 68 9.39 8.21 -2.62
C LEU A 68 10.56 9.04 -2.10
N LEU A 69 10.58 9.29 -0.80
CA LEU A 69 11.68 10.06 -0.22
C LEU A 69 13.01 9.34 -0.37
N ALA A 70 13.01 8.03 -0.14
CA ALA A 70 14.23 7.24 -0.27
C ALA A 70 14.73 7.22 -1.72
N LEU A 71 13.82 7.13 -2.69
CA LEU A 71 14.20 7.16 -4.09
C LEU A 71 14.73 8.53 -4.50
N GLU A 72 14.16 9.58 -3.93
CA GLU A 72 14.61 10.95 -4.20
C GLU A 72 16.01 11.19 -3.66
N ASP A 73 16.31 10.59 -2.52
CA ASP A 73 17.60 10.76 -1.86
C ASP A 73 18.64 9.74 -2.33
N ASP A 74 18.28 8.89 -3.27
CA ASP A 74 19.13 7.78 -3.73
C ASP A 74 19.64 6.95 -2.56
N ASP A 75 18.76 6.74 -1.56
CA ASP A 75 19.09 6.00 -0.35
C ASP A 75 18.73 4.53 -0.56
N THR A 76 19.73 3.74 -0.96
CA THR A 76 19.53 2.34 -1.30
C THR A 76 18.97 1.54 -0.13
N GLU A 77 19.55 1.72 1.03
CA GLU A 77 19.18 0.91 2.20
C GLU A 77 17.74 1.16 2.62
N VAL A 78 17.37 2.43 2.75
CA VAL A 78 16.01 2.77 3.15
C VAL A 78 15.00 2.39 2.07
N ALA A 79 15.37 2.60 0.80
CA ALA A 79 14.48 2.24 -0.30
C ALA A 79 14.20 0.75 -0.31
N LEU A 80 15.23 -0.07 -0.17
CA LEU A 80 15.05 -1.52 -0.19
C LEU A 80 14.25 -2.00 1.01
N ASP A 81 14.53 -1.47 2.19
CA ASP A 81 13.77 -1.83 3.38
C ASP A 81 12.30 -1.53 3.21
N ALA A 82 11.97 -0.33 2.70
CA ALA A 82 10.59 0.06 2.51
C ALA A 82 9.90 -0.77 1.42
N LEU A 83 10.62 -1.06 0.34
CA LEU A 83 10.06 -1.83 -0.78
C LEU A 83 9.82 -3.28 -0.40
N VAL A 84 10.76 -3.91 0.33
CA VAL A 84 10.59 -5.29 0.78
C VAL A 84 9.38 -5.39 1.69
N SER A 85 9.23 -4.45 2.60
CA SER A 85 8.10 -4.44 3.52
C SER A 85 6.77 -4.35 2.76
N LEU A 86 6.69 -3.43 1.79
CA LEU A 86 5.47 -3.30 1.00
C LEU A 86 5.23 -4.54 0.13
N ARG A 87 6.28 -5.10 -0.44
CA ARG A 87 6.15 -6.29 -1.27
C ARG A 87 5.58 -7.46 -0.48
N ILE A 88 6.13 -7.71 0.70
CA ILE A 88 5.70 -8.84 1.51
C ILE A 88 4.25 -8.67 1.96
N THR A 89 3.89 -7.50 2.44
CA THR A 89 2.51 -7.28 2.89
C THR A 89 1.53 -7.26 1.73
N SER A 90 1.94 -6.80 0.55
CA SER A 90 1.11 -6.87 -0.65
C SER A 90 0.85 -8.32 -1.05
N SER A 91 1.89 -9.15 -0.98
CA SER A 91 1.75 -10.56 -1.28
C SER A 91 0.76 -11.24 -0.33
N MET A 92 0.86 -10.93 0.96
CA MET A 92 0.00 -11.57 1.96
C MET A 92 -1.46 -11.17 1.84
N THR A 93 -1.71 -9.96 1.36
CA THR A 93 -3.09 -9.47 1.22
C THR A 93 -3.68 -9.70 -0.16
N GLY A 94 -2.90 -10.25 -1.08
CA GLY A 94 -3.40 -10.50 -2.42
C GLY A 94 -3.32 -9.33 -3.36
N ALA A 95 -2.57 -8.28 -3.00
CA ALA A 95 -2.37 -7.11 -3.88
C ALA A 95 -1.22 -7.41 -4.83
N LEU A 96 -1.50 -8.28 -5.82
CA LEU A 96 -0.43 -8.85 -6.63
C LEU A 96 0.19 -7.87 -7.61
N GLU A 97 -0.58 -6.89 -8.09
CA GLU A 97 -0.01 -5.85 -8.94
C GLU A 97 1.00 -5.01 -8.17
N ALA A 98 0.65 -4.64 -6.94
CA ALA A 98 1.56 -3.86 -6.10
C ALA A 98 2.82 -4.68 -5.80
N GLU A 99 2.65 -5.96 -5.53
CA GLU A 99 3.79 -6.85 -5.30
C GLU A 99 4.73 -6.86 -6.50
N GLY A 100 4.19 -7.01 -7.70
CA GLY A 100 4.99 -7.04 -8.92
C GLY A 100 5.79 -5.77 -9.14
N HIS A 101 5.14 -4.61 -8.92
CA HIS A 101 5.84 -3.34 -9.05
C HIS A 101 6.96 -3.20 -8.02
N CYS A 102 6.72 -3.68 -6.80
CA CYS A 102 7.74 -3.62 -5.76
C CYS A 102 8.97 -4.45 -6.14
N ARG A 103 8.75 -5.64 -6.70
CA ARG A 103 9.86 -6.48 -7.15
C ARG A 103 10.68 -5.78 -8.22
N GLN A 104 10.01 -5.12 -9.15
CA GLN A 104 10.70 -4.40 -10.20
C GLN A 104 11.49 -3.23 -9.64
N LEU A 105 10.88 -2.49 -8.71
CA LEU A 105 11.56 -1.38 -8.05
C LEU A 105 12.81 -1.85 -7.29
N GLU A 106 12.69 -2.98 -6.58
CA GLU A 106 13.82 -3.55 -5.86
C GLU A 106 14.97 -3.85 -6.83
N SER A 107 14.65 -4.42 -8.00
CA SER A 107 15.68 -4.70 -9.01
C SER A 107 16.40 -3.44 -9.46
N PHE A 108 15.64 -2.38 -9.74
CA PHE A 108 16.24 -1.13 -10.18
C PHE A 108 17.11 -0.52 -9.10
N VAL A 109 16.65 -0.54 -7.85
CA VAL A 109 17.41 0.01 -6.73
C VAL A 109 18.70 -0.78 -6.51
N HIS A 110 18.61 -2.11 -6.56
CA HIS A 110 19.80 -2.95 -6.44
C HIS A 110 20.83 -2.63 -7.51
N ALA A 111 20.37 -2.31 -8.71
CA ALA A 111 21.27 -1.98 -9.81
C ALA A 111 21.79 -0.53 -9.74
N GLY A 112 21.26 0.25 -8.82
CA GLY A 112 21.64 1.66 -8.73
C GLY A 112 20.92 2.54 -9.74
N TRP A 113 19.87 2.03 -10.38
CA TRP A 113 19.16 2.75 -11.44
C TRP A 113 18.01 3.57 -10.86
N PHE A 114 18.35 4.62 -10.10
CA PHE A 114 17.35 5.38 -9.38
C PHE A 114 16.41 6.18 -10.28
N ALA A 115 16.91 6.69 -11.39
CA ALA A 115 16.04 7.40 -12.34
C ALA A 115 14.96 6.46 -12.87
N LYS A 116 15.35 5.23 -13.19
CA LYS A 116 14.42 4.24 -13.68
C LYS A 116 13.45 3.81 -12.59
N ALA A 117 13.95 3.70 -11.36
CA ALA A 117 13.09 3.37 -10.22
C ALA A 117 12.03 4.46 -10.02
N ARG A 118 12.41 5.73 -10.13
CA ARG A 118 11.45 6.83 -10.00
C ARG A 118 10.39 6.80 -11.09
N THR A 119 10.78 6.41 -12.31
CA THR A 119 9.80 6.26 -13.39
C THR A 119 8.83 5.14 -13.10
N GLU A 120 9.35 4.00 -12.65
CA GLU A 120 8.48 2.86 -12.29
C GLU A 120 7.57 3.22 -11.11
N ALA A 121 8.07 4.00 -10.16
CA ALA A 121 7.28 4.43 -9.03
C ALA A 121 6.06 5.23 -9.45
N SER A 122 6.17 6.00 -10.54
CA SER A 122 5.03 6.77 -11.04
C SER A 122 3.91 5.88 -11.56
N GLU A 123 4.21 4.62 -11.87
CA GLU A 123 3.19 3.64 -12.25
C GLU A 123 2.52 3.04 -11.03
N LEU A 124 3.29 2.80 -9.98
CA LEU A 124 2.75 2.16 -8.78
C LEU A 124 1.91 3.10 -7.93
N GLY A 125 2.32 4.36 -7.82
CA GLY A 125 1.64 5.32 -6.95
C GLY A 125 0.13 5.37 -7.15
N PRO A 126 -0.35 5.59 -8.38
CA PRO A 126 -1.80 5.65 -8.60
C PRO A 126 -2.54 4.37 -8.24
N LYS A 127 -1.90 3.21 -8.39
CA LYS A 127 -2.52 1.94 -8.01
C LYS A 127 -2.69 1.84 -6.51
N LEU A 128 -1.68 2.27 -5.75
CA LEU A 128 -1.79 2.29 -4.29
C LEU A 128 -2.85 3.27 -3.83
N GLU A 129 -2.94 4.44 -4.50
CA GLU A 129 -3.98 5.39 -4.18
C GLU A 129 -5.37 4.80 -4.35
N ARG A 130 -5.59 4.09 -5.44
CA ARG A 130 -6.90 3.50 -5.71
C ARG A 130 -7.23 2.41 -4.70
N LEU A 131 -6.23 1.62 -4.29
CA LEU A 131 -6.44 0.64 -3.23
C LEU A 131 -6.85 1.33 -1.93
N PHE A 132 -6.15 2.40 -1.58
CA PHE A 132 -6.45 3.14 -0.36
C PHE A 132 -7.86 3.72 -0.41
N CYS A 133 -8.24 4.32 -1.54
CA CYS A 133 -9.56 4.94 -1.68
C CYS A 133 -10.67 3.91 -1.67
N ALA A 134 -10.38 2.69 -2.14
CA ALA A 134 -11.36 1.61 -2.19
C ALA A 134 -11.39 0.77 -0.92
N ALA A 135 -10.64 1.16 0.12
CA ALA A 135 -10.50 0.34 1.32
C ALA A 135 -11.82 -0.11 1.93
N PRO A 136 -12.84 0.77 2.11
CA PRO A 136 -14.09 0.29 2.70
C PRO A 136 -14.75 -0.81 1.88
N ASP A 137 -14.74 -0.68 0.56
CA ASP A 137 -15.31 -1.68 -0.33
C ASP A 137 -14.51 -2.98 -0.29
N LEU A 138 -13.18 -2.86 -0.33
CA LEU A 138 -12.32 -4.05 -0.32
C LEU A 138 -12.47 -4.81 0.99
N LEU A 139 -12.58 -4.10 2.11
CA LEU A 139 -12.80 -4.75 3.40
C LEU A 139 -14.14 -5.43 3.46
N LYS A 140 -15.17 -4.82 2.87
CA LYS A 140 -16.49 -5.44 2.81
C LYS A 140 -16.46 -6.72 1.97
N GLN A 141 -15.80 -6.67 0.82
CA GLN A 141 -15.66 -7.86 -0.02
C GLN A 141 -14.89 -8.96 0.69
N ALA A 142 -13.81 -8.60 1.39
CA ALA A 142 -13.04 -9.57 2.14
C ALA A 142 -13.88 -10.21 3.25
N ARG A 143 -14.63 -9.38 3.97
CA ARG A 143 -15.49 -9.87 5.04
C ARG A 143 -16.53 -10.83 4.49
N ASN A 144 -17.13 -10.50 3.34
CA ASN A 144 -18.11 -11.39 2.71
C ASN A 144 -17.47 -12.71 2.29
N SER A 145 -16.27 -12.64 1.74
CA SER A 145 -15.55 -13.83 1.31
C SER A 145 -15.27 -14.77 2.50
N LEU A 146 -14.86 -14.20 3.63
CA LEU A 146 -14.55 -14.98 4.83
C LEU A 146 -15.83 -15.47 5.52
N GLY A 147 -16.85 -14.62 5.54
CA GLY A 147 -18.13 -15.00 6.13
C GLY A 147 -18.79 -16.15 5.42
N THR A 148 -18.67 -16.21 4.10
CA THR A 148 -19.20 -17.30 3.32
C THR A 148 -18.57 -18.63 3.73
N VAL A 149 -17.26 -18.60 4.01
CA VAL A 149 -16.55 -19.79 4.46
C VAL A 149 -16.92 -20.13 5.89
N SER A 150 -17.02 -19.14 6.77
CA SER A 150 -17.27 -19.42 8.19
C SER A 150 -18.69 -19.90 8.45
N VAL A 151 -19.63 -19.61 7.58
CA VAL A 151 -20.99 -20.08 7.77
C VAL A 151 -21.08 -21.59 7.62
N ARG A 152 -20.17 -22.20 6.91
CA ARG A 152 -20.12 -23.63 6.77
C ARG A 152 -19.49 -24.25 7.98
#